data_f1eb2ce62e7d0331557af4d9bee939ee
#
_entry.id   f1eb2ce62e7d0331557af4d9bee939ee
#
_cell.length_a   1.000
_cell.length_b   1.000
_cell.length_c   1.000
_cell.angle_alpha   90.00
_cell.angle_beta   90.00
_cell.angle_gamma   90.00
#
_symmetry.space_group_name_H-M   'P 1'
#
loop_
_entity.id
_entity.type
_entity.pdbx_description
1 polymer ?
#
loop_
_entity_poly.entity_id
_entity_poly.type
_entity_poly.pdbx_seq_one_letter_code
_entity_poly.pdbx_strand_id
1 'polypeptide(L)'
;QKAVMIVNDLGASVVERDSASHDKAIAGISHLPQVVSSLLSLTLEDLSQEDLALAGQGLKDVSRLAASDPSLWAELLHENRGALAPLLERFASHLNDLSTSLQNDDLRKTLDLLEAGRVNHRRIPGKHGGKKRDYWYLPIVIEDKPGQLAEIFDACALVKVNVEDIAIEHTPGQESGLVNLALSREDASKLYDQLLKNNWKVHLPRESIG
;
A
#
# COMPACT_ATOMS: atom_id res chain seq x y z
N GLN A 1 -19.21 17.98 -21.65
CA GLN A 1 -19.60 16.82 -22.48
C GLN A 1 -18.40 16.21 -23.21
N LYS A 2 -17.58 16.95 -23.99
CA LYS A 2 -16.43 16.40 -24.73
C LYS A 2 -15.37 15.76 -23.81
N ALA A 3 -15.07 16.38 -22.66
CA ALA A 3 -14.13 15.80 -21.68
C ALA A 3 -14.63 14.47 -21.11
N VAL A 4 -15.91 14.36 -20.80
CA VAL A 4 -16.54 13.12 -20.32
C VAL A 4 -16.43 12.00 -21.36
N MET A 5 -16.65 12.32 -22.64
CA MET A 5 -16.49 11.34 -23.73
C MET A 5 -15.05 10.81 -23.80
N ILE A 6 -14.05 11.71 -23.79
CA ILE A 6 -12.63 11.32 -23.84
C ILE A 6 -12.26 10.42 -22.65
N VAL A 7 -12.70 10.77 -21.43
CA VAL A 7 -12.42 9.97 -20.24
C VAL A 7 -13.06 8.59 -20.34
N ASN A 8 -14.30 8.49 -20.81
CA ASN A 8 -14.98 7.22 -21.01
C ASN A 8 -14.34 6.37 -22.13
N ASP A 9 -13.89 7.00 -23.22
CA ASP A 9 -13.19 6.32 -24.32
C ASP A 9 -11.85 5.72 -23.87
N LEU A 10 -11.23 6.34 -22.85
CA LEU A 10 -10.01 5.82 -22.19
C LEU A 10 -10.31 4.72 -21.14
N GLY A 11 -11.57 4.32 -20.98
CA GLY A 11 -11.97 3.29 -20.02
C GLY A 11 -11.98 3.76 -18.55
N ALA A 12 -11.89 5.07 -18.30
CA ALA A 12 -11.96 5.65 -16.95
C ALA A 12 -13.39 6.09 -16.61
N SER A 13 -13.69 6.20 -15.32
CA SER A 13 -14.99 6.71 -14.84
C SER A 13 -14.88 8.17 -14.43
N VAL A 14 -15.87 8.97 -14.83
CA VAL A 14 -15.94 10.39 -14.48
C VAL A 14 -16.64 10.55 -13.13
N VAL A 15 -16.01 11.30 -12.22
CA VAL A 15 -16.62 11.74 -10.96
C VAL A 15 -16.69 13.27 -10.99
N GLU A 16 -17.88 13.82 -11.15
CA GLU A 16 -18.08 15.27 -11.15
C GLU A 16 -18.10 15.81 -9.72
N ARG A 17 -17.31 16.84 -9.45
CA ARG A 17 -17.28 17.57 -8.18
C ARG A 17 -17.11 19.07 -8.45
N ASP A 18 -17.61 19.91 -7.56
CA ASP A 18 -17.21 21.31 -7.50
C ASP A 18 -15.75 21.45 -7.02
N SER A 19 -15.11 22.56 -7.34
CA SER A 19 -13.69 22.78 -7.03
C SER A 19 -13.38 22.65 -5.53
N ALA A 20 -14.20 23.21 -4.66
CA ALA A 20 -13.96 23.18 -3.22
C ALA A 20 -14.06 21.75 -2.65
N SER A 21 -15.05 20.97 -3.10
CA SER A 21 -15.20 19.56 -2.74
C SER A 21 -14.06 18.69 -3.29
N HIS A 22 -13.58 19.01 -4.50
CA HIS A 22 -12.41 18.37 -5.10
C HIS A 22 -11.17 18.62 -4.24
N ASP A 23 -10.86 19.89 -3.98
CA ASP A 23 -9.65 20.31 -3.27
C ASP A 23 -9.59 19.71 -1.85
N LYS A 24 -10.74 19.69 -1.16
CA LYS A 24 -10.87 19.04 0.16
C LYS A 24 -10.59 17.52 0.08
N ALA A 25 -11.08 16.84 -0.93
CA ALA A 25 -10.84 15.41 -1.11
C ALA A 25 -9.36 15.14 -1.42
N ILE A 26 -8.78 15.87 -2.37
CA ILE A 26 -7.38 15.73 -2.79
C ILE A 26 -6.41 16.05 -1.64
N ALA A 27 -6.72 17.04 -0.79
CA ALA A 27 -5.94 17.30 0.41
C ALA A 27 -5.77 16.05 1.28
N GLY A 28 -6.83 15.24 1.45
CA GLY A 28 -6.79 14.05 2.30
C GLY A 28 -6.21 12.80 1.63
N ILE A 29 -6.49 12.58 0.34
CA ILE A 29 -6.15 11.31 -0.35
C ILE A 29 -4.87 11.37 -1.18
N SER A 30 -4.35 12.59 -1.42
CA SER A 30 -3.15 12.81 -2.23
C SER A 30 -2.10 13.66 -1.49
N HIS A 31 -2.46 14.87 -1.06
CA HIS A 31 -1.50 15.82 -0.49
C HIS A 31 -0.98 15.38 0.89
N LEU A 32 -1.87 14.98 1.80
CA LEU A 32 -1.47 14.49 3.10
C LEU A 32 -0.55 13.25 3.00
N PRO A 33 -0.84 12.21 2.22
CA PRO A 33 0.08 11.09 1.99
C PRO A 33 1.46 11.52 1.47
N GLN A 34 1.52 12.47 0.53
CA GLN A 34 2.78 13.01 0.03
C GLN A 34 3.59 13.68 1.14
N VAL A 35 2.95 14.55 1.94
CA VAL A 35 3.61 15.24 3.06
C VAL A 35 4.11 14.22 4.10
N VAL A 36 3.29 13.24 4.46
CA VAL A 36 3.67 12.18 5.42
C VAL A 36 4.89 11.41 4.93
N SER A 37 4.92 11.02 3.66
CA SER A 37 6.06 10.33 3.05
C SER A 37 7.34 11.20 3.09
N SER A 38 7.22 12.47 2.71
CA SER A 38 8.36 13.40 2.70
C SER A 38 8.89 13.68 4.10
N LEU A 39 8.02 13.92 5.07
CA LEU A 39 8.42 14.18 6.46
C LEU A 39 8.94 12.92 7.16
N LEU A 40 8.40 11.73 6.86
CA LEU A 40 8.99 10.48 7.31
C LEU A 40 10.42 10.34 6.80
N SER A 41 10.65 10.61 5.51
CA SER A 41 11.99 10.54 4.93
C SER A 41 12.95 11.55 5.54
N LEU A 42 12.47 12.75 5.90
CA LEU A 42 13.26 13.74 6.60
C LEU A 42 13.74 13.24 7.98
N THR A 43 12.93 12.46 8.70
CA THR A 43 13.34 11.89 10.02
C THR A 43 14.43 10.83 9.91
N LEU A 44 14.79 10.39 8.70
CA LEU A 44 15.88 9.43 8.49
C LEU A 44 17.26 10.07 8.45
N GLU A 45 17.36 11.40 8.52
CA GLU A 45 18.62 12.15 8.43
C GLU A 45 19.67 11.74 9.49
N ASP A 46 19.20 11.34 10.69
CA ASP A 46 20.05 10.94 11.82
C ASP A 46 20.46 9.45 11.77
N LEU A 47 19.93 8.67 10.83
CA LEU A 47 20.25 7.24 10.71
C LEU A 47 21.54 7.02 9.91
N SER A 48 22.37 6.08 10.39
CA SER A 48 23.56 5.65 9.67
C SER A 48 23.23 4.90 8.37
N GLN A 49 24.18 4.82 7.42
CA GLN A 49 24.02 4.00 6.22
C GLN A 49 23.85 2.49 6.56
N GLU A 50 24.46 2.04 7.66
CA GLU A 50 24.32 0.66 8.15
C GLU A 50 22.90 0.39 8.64
N ASP A 51 22.29 1.35 9.38
CA ASP A 51 20.90 1.25 9.82
C ASP A 51 19.93 1.29 8.62
N LEU A 52 20.17 2.18 7.67
CA LEU A 52 19.36 2.29 6.46
C LEU A 52 19.43 1.03 5.58
N ALA A 53 20.56 0.31 5.61
CA ALA A 53 20.69 -0.99 4.91
C ALA A 53 19.76 -2.08 5.46
N LEU A 54 19.25 -1.92 6.69
CA LEU A 54 18.28 -2.82 7.31
C LEU A 54 16.83 -2.52 6.89
N ALA A 55 16.61 -1.47 6.08
CA ALA A 55 15.28 -1.05 5.69
C ALA A 55 14.52 -2.14 4.93
N GLY A 56 13.42 -2.59 5.49
CA GLY A 56 12.48 -3.52 4.87
C GLY A 56 11.52 -2.83 3.89
N GLN A 57 10.64 -3.63 3.29
CA GLN A 57 9.67 -3.17 2.29
C GLN A 57 8.72 -2.10 2.85
N GLY A 58 8.33 -2.19 4.11
CA GLY A 58 7.43 -1.21 4.73
C GLY A 58 7.95 0.23 4.66
N LEU A 59 9.26 0.46 4.98
CA LEU A 59 9.85 1.78 4.85
C LEU A 59 9.89 2.24 3.39
N LYS A 60 10.27 1.37 2.46
CA LYS A 60 10.34 1.67 1.02
C LYS A 60 8.98 2.08 0.46
N ASP A 61 7.91 1.38 0.85
CA ASP A 61 6.55 1.67 0.38
C ASP A 61 6.04 3.02 0.92
N VAL A 62 6.22 3.30 2.20
CA VAL A 62 5.73 4.54 2.81
C VAL A 62 6.56 5.74 2.36
N SER A 63 7.88 5.60 2.18
CA SER A 63 8.77 6.70 1.75
C SER A 63 8.78 6.92 0.22
N ARG A 64 8.16 6.05 -0.57
CA ARG A 64 8.23 6.09 -2.04
C ARG A 64 7.80 7.43 -2.64
N LEU A 65 6.78 8.07 -2.08
CA LEU A 65 6.29 9.34 -2.60
C LEU A 65 7.28 10.50 -2.37
N ALA A 66 8.18 10.40 -1.39
CA ALA A 66 9.18 11.42 -1.11
C ALA A 66 10.19 11.63 -2.26
N ALA A 67 10.30 10.67 -3.19
CA ALA A 67 11.14 10.78 -4.38
C ALA A 67 10.55 11.70 -5.48
N SER A 68 9.37 12.27 -5.27
CA SER A 68 8.71 13.19 -6.21
C SER A 68 9.41 14.55 -6.27
N ASP A 69 9.18 15.29 -7.36
CA ASP A 69 9.74 16.66 -7.55
C ASP A 69 9.27 17.62 -6.44
N PRO A 70 10.17 18.13 -5.58
CA PRO A 70 9.80 18.99 -4.47
C PRO A 70 9.27 20.36 -4.92
N SER A 71 9.69 20.89 -6.05
CA SER A 71 9.22 22.18 -6.55
C SER A 71 7.77 22.11 -6.97
N LEU A 72 7.41 21.08 -7.75
CA LEU A 72 6.04 20.82 -8.15
C LEU A 72 5.13 20.65 -6.92
N TRP A 73 5.56 19.84 -5.96
CA TRP A 73 4.75 19.57 -4.78
C TRP A 73 4.62 20.78 -3.85
N ALA A 74 5.65 21.62 -3.73
CA ALA A 74 5.55 22.85 -2.96
C ALA A 74 4.47 23.77 -3.51
N GLU A 75 4.35 23.93 -4.84
CA GLU A 75 3.31 24.72 -5.49
C GLU A 75 1.92 24.11 -5.22
N LEU A 76 1.73 22.81 -5.47
CA LEU A 76 0.45 22.12 -5.27
C LEU A 76 -0.05 22.21 -3.82
N LEU A 77 0.85 21.99 -2.85
CA LEU A 77 0.52 22.07 -1.43
C LEU A 77 0.17 23.51 -1.01
N HIS A 78 0.89 24.50 -1.57
CA HIS A 78 0.64 25.91 -1.28
C HIS A 78 -0.72 26.36 -1.83
N GLU A 79 -1.06 25.98 -3.07
CA GLU A 79 -2.37 26.28 -3.66
C GLU A 79 -3.53 25.68 -2.86
N ASN A 80 -3.37 24.45 -2.36
CA ASN A 80 -4.41 23.78 -1.57
C ASN A 80 -4.22 23.90 -0.04
N ARG A 81 -3.44 24.90 0.42
CA ARG A 81 -3.09 25.08 1.85
C ARG A 81 -4.30 25.20 2.78
N GLY A 82 -5.36 25.84 2.32
CA GLY A 82 -6.58 26.06 3.12
C GLY A 82 -7.28 24.76 3.50
N ALA A 83 -7.28 23.77 2.61
CA ALA A 83 -7.84 22.44 2.89
C ALA A 83 -6.83 21.51 3.58
N LEU A 84 -5.54 21.68 3.30
CA LEU A 84 -4.48 20.81 3.81
C LEU A 84 -4.06 21.12 5.25
N ALA A 85 -3.91 22.41 5.61
CA ALA A 85 -3.40 22.80 6.93
C ALA A 85 -4.19 22.20 8.11
N PRO A 86 -5.55 22.22 8.12
CA PRO A 86 -6.32 21.57 9.19
C PRO A 86 -6.12 20.04 9.27
N LEU A 87 -5.81 19.38 8.15
CA LEU A 87 -5.50 17.96 8.14
C LEU A 87 -4.14 17.68 8.76
N LEU A 88 -3.15 18.52 8.49
CA LEU A 88 -1.81 18.43 9.10
C LEU A 88 -1.86 18.66 10.60
N GLU A 89 -2.62 19.65 11.08
CA GLU A 89 -2.83 19.90 12.53
C GLU A 89 -3.43 18.66 13.22
N ARG A 90 -4.45 18.07 12.61
CA ARG A 90 -5.06 16.84 13.14
C ARG A 90 -4.09 15.66 13.13
N PHE A 91 -3.31 15.50 12.06
CA PHE A 91 -2.30 14.45 11.96
C PHE A 91 -1.21 14.64 13.03
N ALA A 92 -0.73 15.87 13.24
CA ALA A 92 0.22 16.21 14.30
C ALA A 92 -0.36 15.91 15.70
N SER A 93 -1.66 16.18 15.92
CA SER A 93 -2.33 15.81 17.18
C SER A 93 -2.29 14.28 17.41
N HIS A 94 -2.57 13.47 16.40
CA HIS A 94 -2.49 12.00 16.54
C HIS A 94 -1.07 11.50 16.82
N LEU A 95 -0.04 12.15 16.22
CA LEU A 95 1.36 11.84 16.51
C LEU A 95 1.72 12.18 17.96
N ASN A 96 1.28 13.33 18.47
CA ASN A 96 1.48 13.74 19.85
C ASN A 96 0.76 12.81 20.85
N ASP A 97 -0.47 12.39 20.53
CA ASP A 97 -1.22 11.42 21.34
C ASP A 97 -0.48 10.08 21.44
N LEU A 98 0.04 9.58 20.32
CA LEU A 98 0.82 8.34 20.29
C LEU A 98 2.13 8.51 21.06
N SER A 99 2.87 9.58 20.84
CA SER A 99 4.10 9.88 21.56
C SER A 99 3.87 9.92 23.07
N THR A 100 2.81 10.62 23.51
CA THR A 100 2.43 10.73 24.92
C THR A 100 2.08 9.36 25.52
N SER A 101 1.33 8.52 24.78
CA SER A 101 0.97 7.19 25.26
C SER A 101 2.20 6.29 25.46
N LEU A 102 3.18 6.38 24.54
CA LEU A 102 4.43 5.63 24.64
C LEU A 102 5.30 6.12 25.81
N GLN A 103 5.40 7.46 26.01
CA GLN A 103 6.15 8.03 27.15
C GLN A 103 5.56 7.64 28.51
N ASN A 104 4.24 7.47 28.60
CA ASN A 104 3.53 7.08 29.82
C ASN A 104 3.34 5.56 29.96
N ASP A 105 3.92 4.75 29.08
CA ASP A 105 3.73 3.28 29.06
C ASP A 105 2.25 2.86 28.99
N ASP A 106 1.41 3.69 28.33
CA ASP A 106 -0.02 3.44 28.16
C ASP A 106 -0.28 2.56 26.93
N LEU A 107 -0.07 1.26 27.11
CA LEU A 107 -0.30 0.26 26.07
C LEU A 107 -1.76 0.28 25.56
N ARG A 108 -2.72 0.55 26.45
CA ARG A 108 -4.14 0.57 26.08
C ARG A 108 -4.45 1.69 25.10
N LYS A 109 -3.99 2.91 25.38
CA LYS A 109 -4.17 4.06 24.50
C LYS A 109 -3.43 3.87 23.18
N THR A 110 -2.23 3.30 23.21
CA THR A 110 -1.47 2.94 22.00
C THR A 110 -2.27 1.98 21.11
N LEU A 111 -2.84 0.92 21.70
CA LEU A 111 -3.66 -0.05 20.96
C LEU A 111 -4.91 0.61 20.36
N ASP A 112 -5.60 1.44 21.14
CA ASP A 112 -6.83 2.10 20.70
C ASP A 112 -6.57 3.04 19.49
N LEU A 113 -5.43 3.75 19.47
CA LEU A 113 -5.01 4.60 18.34
C LEU A 113 -4.71 3.77 17.08
N LEU A 114 -3.97 2.67 17.21
CA LEU A 114 -3.64 1.80 16.09
C LEU A 114 -4.88 1.10 15.53
N GLU A 115 -5.78 0.64 16.40
CA GLU A 115 -7.04 0.03 16.01
C GLU A 115 -7.95 1.01 15.27
N ALA A 116 -8.03 2.26 15.72
CA ALA A 116 -8.77 3.31 15.00
C ALA A 116 -8.19 3.52 13.58
N GLY A 117 -6.88 3.49 13.43
CA GLY A 117 -6.21 3.51 12.12
C GLY A 117 -6.60 2.32 11.25
N ARG A 118 -6.57 1.11 11.81
CA ARG A 118 -6.96 -0.13 11.12
C ARG A 118 -8.42 -0.09 10.64
N VAL A 119 -9.34 0.39 11.49
CA VAL A 119 -10.77 0.53 11.13
C VAL A 119 -10.94 1.50 9.96
N ASN A 120 -10.22 2.64 9.96
CA ASN A 120 -10.29 3.61 8.88
C ASN A 120 -9.65 3.10 7.57
N HIS A 121 -8.57 2.32 7.67
CA HIS A 121 -7.95 1.69 6.50
C HIS A 121 -8.95 0.78 5.74
N ARG A 122 -9.82 0.07 6.44
CA ARG A 122 -10.87 -0.78 5.82
C ARG A 122 -11.87 -0.01 4.95
N ARG A 123 -11.96 1.31 5.12
CA ARG A 123 -12.84 2.18 4.31
C ARG A 123 -12.24 2.52 2.95
N ILE A 124 -10.95 2.26 2.73
CA ILE A 124 -10.32 2.46 1.43
C ILE A 124 -10.84 1.38 0.49
N PRO A 125 -11.50 1.76 -0.63
CA PRO A 125 -12.01 0.77 -1.57
C PRO A 125 -10.88 -0.05 -2.18
N GLY A 126 -11.19 -1.31 -2.52
CA GLY A 126 -10.28 -2.21 -3.24
C GLY A 126 -10.05 -1.76 -4.69
N LYS A 127 -9.22 -2.50 -5.41
CA LYS A 127 -8.99 -2.28 -6.86
C LYS A 127 -10.34 -2.19 -7.58
N HIS A 128 -10.42 -1.29 -8.53
CA HIS A 128 -11.64 -0.98 -9.33
C HIS A 128 -12.82 -0.38 -8.55
N GLY A 129 -12.59 0.23 -7.38
CA GLY A 129 -13.66 0.90 -6.60
C GLY A 129 -14.70 -0.04 -5.99
N GLY A 130 -14.48 -1.36 -6.08
CA GLY A 130 -15.34 -2.37 -5.49
C GLY A 130 -15.17 -2.51 -3.98
N LYS A 131 -16.10 -3.22 -3.32
CA LYS A 131 -15.92 -3.62 -1.92
C LYS A 131 -14.61 -4.40 -1.81
N LYS A 132 -13.80 -4.07 -0.76
CA LYS A 132 -12.63 -4.86 -0.42
C LYS A 132 -13.09 -6.31 -0.21
N ARG A 133 -12.58 -7.23 -1.04
CA ARG A 133 -12.83 -8.66 -0.86
C ARG A 133 -11.86 -9.18 0.17
N ASP A 134 -12.28 -10.14 0.98
CA ASP A 134 -11.38 -10.88 1.84
C ASP A 134 -10.53 -11.79 0.95
N TYR A 135 -9.28 -11.36 0.71
CA TYR A 135 -8.35 -12.13 -0.10
C TYR A 135 -7.64 -13.18 0.75
N TRP A 136 -7.31 -14.27 0.08
CA TRP A 136 -6.39 -15.28 0.59
C TRP A 136 -5.03 -15.03 -0.04
N TYR A 137 -4.01 -14.94 0.80
CA TYR A 137 -2.64 -14.74 0.36
C TYR A 137 -1.94 -16.09 0.23
N LEU A 138 -1.37 -16.33 -0.95
CA LEU A 138 -0.56 -17.50 -1.25
C LEU A 138 0.90 -17.09 -1.35
N PRO A 139 1.72 -17.38 -0.31
CA PRO A 139 3.14 -17.06 -0.32
C PRO A 139 3.93 -18.13 -1.11
N ILE A 140 4.71 -17.69 -2.10
CA ILE A 140 5.51 -18.52 -2.98
C ILE A 140 6.95 -18.05 -2.89
N VAL A 141 7.87 -18.94 -2.54
CA VAL A 141 9.31 -18.64 -2.53
C VAL A 141 9.84 -18.79 -3.94
N ILE A 142 10.45 -17.71 -4.46
CA ILE A 142 11.10 -17.70 -5.78
C ILE A 142 12.60 -17.50 -5.63
N GLU A 143 13.36 -17.99 -6.61
CA GLU A 143 14.75 -17.61 -6.77
C GLU A 143 14.83 -16.28 -7.55
N ASP A 144 15.85 -15.48 -7.29
CA ASP A 144 16.06 -14.21 -8.03
C ASP A 144 16.68 -14.53 -9.41
N LYS A 145 15.86 -15.13 -10.27
CA LYS A 145 16.24 -15.55 -11.63
C LYS A 145 15.22 -15.07 -12.67
N PRO A 146 15.67 -14.71 -13.87
CA PRO A 146 14.78 -14.41 -14.98
C PRO A 146 13.79 -15.54 -15.25
N GLY A 147 12.51 -15.19 -15.45
CA GLY A 147 11.47 -16.15 -15.82
C GLY A 147 10.63 -16.70 -14.65
N GLN A 148 11.08 -16.61 -13.40
CA GLN A 148 10.36 -17.19 -12.25
C GLN A 148 8.91 -16.65 -12.11
N LEU A 149 8.70 -15.35 -12.30
CA LEU A 149 7.34 -14.79 -12.28
C LEU A 149 6.50 -15.28 -13.46
N ALA A 150 7.09 -15.45 -14.64
CA ALA A 150 6.38 -15.97 -15.81
C ALA A 150 5.85 -17.39 -15.54
N GLU A 151 6.68 -18.25 -14.96
CA GLU A 151 6.29 -19.62 -14.61
C GLU A 151 5.13 -19.66 -13.58
N ILE A 152 5.11 -18.73 -12.61
CA ILE A 152 3.98 -18.59 -11.67
C ILE A 152 2.70 -18.21 -12.42
N PHE A 153 2.78 -17.21 -13.34
CA PHE A 153 1.61 -16.79 -14.10
C PHE A 153 1.14 -17.85 -15.09
N ASP A 154 2.05 -18.64 -15.67
CA ASP A 154 1.71 -19.80 -16.48
C ASP A 154 0.96 -20.86 -15.65
N ALA A 155 1.39 -21.11 -14.43
CA ALA A 155 0.66 -21.98 -13.50
C ALA A 155 -0.74 -21.43 -13.17
N CYS A 156 -0.88 -20.12 -12.95
CA CYS A 156 -2.18 -19.46 -12.76
C CYS A 156 -3.08 -19.66 -13.98
N ALA A 157 -2.56 -19.45 -15.20
CA ALA A 157 -3.29 -19.62 -16.43
C ALA A 157 -3.76 -21.05 -16.65
N LEU A 158 -2.89 -22.04 -16.35
CA LEU A 158 -3.18 -23.47 -16.48
C LEU A 158 -4.38 -23.89 -15.65
N VAL A 159 -4.48 -23.41 -14.39
CA VAL A 159 -5.60 -23.72 -13.49
C VAL A 159 -6.72 -22.68 -13.53
N LYS A 160 -6.64 -21.71 -14.43
CA LYS A 160 -7.63 -20.63 -14.66
C LYS A 160 -7.92 -19.83 -13.39
N VAL A 161 -6.88 -19.48 -12.67
CA VAL A 161 -6.96 -18.67 -11.43
C VAL A 161 -6.75 -17.19 -11.78
N ASN A 162 -7.60 -16.34 -11.21
CA ASN A 162 -7.46 -14.89 -11.32
C ASN A 162 -6.62 -14.33 -10.17
N VAL A 163 -5.55 -13.60 -10.50
CA VAL A 163 -4.71 -12.90 -9.51
C VAL A 163 -5.25 -11.50 -9.30
N GLU A 164 -5.69 -11.21 -8.09
CA GLU A 164 -6.27 -9.91 -7.72
C GLU A 164 -5.19 -8.88 -7.36
N ASP A 165 -4.12 -9.33 -6.69
CA ASP A 165 -2.97 -8.50 -6.36
C ASP A 165 -1.70 -9.34 -6.22
N ILE A 166 -0.54 -8.67 -6.34
CA ILE A 166 0.77 -9.28 -6.17
C ILE A 166 1.66 -8.36 -5.34
N ALA A 167 2.31 -8.91 -4.34
CA ALA A 167 3.38 -8.27 -3.61
C ALA A 167 4.64 -9.12 -3.70
N ILE A 168 5.80 -8.49 -3.92
CA ILE A 168 7.10 -9.16 -4.00
C ILE A 168 7.97 -8.58 -2.89
N GLU A 169 8.46 -9.45 -2.02
CA GLU A 169 9.33 -9.10 -0.92
C GLU A 169 10.72 -9.69 -1.16
N HIS A 170 11.75 -8.87 -1.10
CA HIS A 170 13.14 -9.30 -1.17
C HIS A 170 13.80 -9.13 0.20
N THR A 171 14.48 -10.18 0.66
CA THR A 171 15.30 -10.08 1.86
C THR A 171 16.71 -9.66 1.44
N PRO A 172 17.25 -8.55 1.98
CA PRO A 172 18.61 -8.12 1.67
C PRO A 172 19.62 -9.25 1.90
N GLY A 173 20.50 -9.49 0.90
CA GLY A 173 21.54 -10.52 0.98
C GLY A 173 21.09 -11.95 0.71
N GLN A 174 19.85 -12.19 0.28
CA GLN A 174 19.35 -13.49 -0.16
C GLN A 174 19.08 -13.50 -1.66
N GLU A 175 19.44 -14.59 -2.33
CA GLU A 175 19.15 -14.85 -3.75
C GLU A 175 17.71 -15.40 -3.96
N SER A 176 16.83 -15.14 -3.00
CA SER A 176 15.42 -15.57 -3.04
C SER A 176 14.49 -14.43 -2.65
N GLY A 177 13.31 -14.43 -3.25
CA GLY A 177 12.22 -13.52 -2.94
C GLY A 177 10.98 -14.29 -2.49
N LEU A 178 10.06 -13.59 -1.84
CA LEU A 178 8.73 -14.08 -1.50
C LEU A 178 7.70 -13.36 -2.36
N VAL A 179 6.97 -14.10 -3.18
CA VAL A 179 5.81 -13.58 -3.92
C VAL A 179 4.56 -13.92 -3.15
N ASN A 180 3.79 -12.91 -2.77
CA ASN A 180 2.48 -13.06 -2.15
C ASN A 180 1.40 -12.75 -3.20
N LEU A 181 0.63 -13.75 -3.63
CA LEU A 181 -0.51 -13.56 -4.51
C LEU A 181 -1.79 -13.41 -3.71
N ALA A 182 -2.55 -12.34 -3.96
CA ALA A 182 -3.89 -12.17 -3.42
C ALA A 182 -4.91 -12.81 -4.37
N LEU A 183 -5.68 -13.76 -3.85
CA LEU A 183 -6.57 -14.64 -4.61
C LEU A 183 -7.91 -14.78 -3.90
N SER A 184 -8.93 -15.32 -4.60
CA SER A 184 -10.09 -15.87 -3.91
C SER A 184 -9.70 -17.11 -3.10
N ARG A 185 -10.47 -17.48 -2.08
CA ARG A 185 -10.21 -18.69 -1.28
C ARG A 185 -10.09 -19.95 -2.14
N GLU A 186 -11.01 -20.08 -3.10
CA GLU A 186 -11.04 -21.23 -4.01
C GLU A 186 -9.82 -21.27 -4.92
N ASP A 187 -9.45 -20.11 -5.50
CA ASP A 187 -8.31 -20.00 -6.39
C ASP A 187 -6.98 -20.22 -5.65
N ALA A 188 -6.85 -19.74 -4.42
CA ALA A 188 -5.68 -19.98 -3.60
C ALA A 188 -5.43 -21.46 -3.35
N SER A 189 -6.48 -22.24 -3.07
CA SER A 189 -6.38 -23.70 -2.90
C SER A 189 -6.00 -24.40 -4.21
N LYS A 190 -6.64 -24.04 -5.33
CA LYS A 190 -6.33 -24.64 -6.65
C LYS A 190 -4.88 -24.40 -7.06
N LEU A 191 -4.41 -23.15 -6.90
CA LEU A 191 -3.06 -22.79 -7.29
C LEU A 191 -2.03 -23.43 -6.36
N TYR A 192 -2.31 -23.50 -5.06
CA TYR A 192 -1.45 -24.17 -4.08
C TYR A 192 -1.20 -25.63 -4.46
N ASP A 193 -2.25 -26.39 -4.76
CA ASP A 193 -2.13 -27.79 -5.18
C ASP A 193 -1.36 -27.95 -6.48
N GLN A 194 -1.54 -27.05 -7.42
CA GLN A 194 -0.81 -27.06 -8.70
C GLN A 194 0.68 -26.77 -8.53
N LEU A 195 1.02 -25.77 -7.69
CA LEU A 195 2.41 -25.40 -7.43
C LEU A 195 3.15 -26.53 -6.66
N LEU A 196 2.49 -27.16 -5.68
CA LEU A 196 3.06 -28.30 -4.96
C LEU A 196 3.38 -29.48 -5.90
N LYS A 197 2.47 -29.81 -6.85
CA LYS A 197 2.70 -30.87 -7.85
C LYS A 197 3.92 -30.59 -8.72
N ASN A 198 4.23 -29.34 -8.93
CA ASN A 198 5.38 -28.90 -9.73
C ASN A 198 6.64 -28.62 -8.89
N ASN A 199 6.66 -29.08 -7.63
CA ASN A 199 7.78 -28.95 -6.68
C ASN A 199 8.15 -27.49 -6.32
N TRP A 200 7.20 -26.54 -6.41
CA TRP A 200 7.42 -25.20 -5.95
C TRP A 200 7.46 -25.13 -4.42
N LYS A 201 8.31 -24.24 -3.89
CA LYS A 201 8.32 -23.90 -2.48
C LYS A 201 7.18 -22.92 -2.20
N VAL A 202 6.03 -23.44 -1.79
CA VAL A 202 4.81 -22.64 -1.53
C VAL A 202 4.34 -22.90 -0.10
N HIS A 203 3.93 -21.84 0.58
CA HIS A 203 3.34 -21.94 1.92
C HIS A 203 1.82 -22.09 1.83
N LEU A 204 1.22 -22.60 2.91
CA LEU A 204 -0.24 -22.71 2.99
C LEU A 204 -0.91 -21.34 2.76
N PRO A 205 -2.01 -21.31 1.98
CA PRO A 205 -2.79 -20.09 1.83
C PRO A 205 -3.30 -19.61 3.19
N ARG A 206 -3.22 -18.30 3.43
CA ARG A 206 -3.69 -17.68 4.68
C ARG A 206 -4.66 -16.54 4.37
N GLU A 207 -5.68 -16.42 5.19
CA GLU A 207 -6.59 -15.30 5.12
C GLU A 207 -5.88 -13.98 5.44
N SER A 208 -6.27 -12.89 4.80
CA SER A 208 -5.79 -11.55 5.17
C SER A 208 -6.09 -11.33 6.65
N ILE A 209 -5.06 -11.20 7.46
CA ILE A 209 -5.20 -10.65 8.80
C ILE A 209 -5.46 -9.15 8.59
N GLY A 210 -6.76 -8.79 8.46
CA GLY A 210 -7.24 -7.44 8.19
C GLY A 210 -7.01 -6.46 9.32
#